data_52fd0dda98cf707ad9116a181c591428
#
_entry.id   52fd0dda98cf707ad9116a181c591428
#
_cell.length_a   1.000
_cell.length_b   1.000
_cell.length_c   1.000
_cell.angle_alpha   90.00
_cell.angle_beta   90.00
_cell.angle_gamma   90.00
#
_symmetry.space_group_name_H-M   'P 1'
#
loop_
_entity.id
_entity.type
_entity.pdbx_description
1 polymer ?
#
loop_
_entity_poly.entity_id
_entity_poly.type
_entity_poly.pdbx_seq_one_letter_code
_entity_poly.pdbx_strand_id
1 'polypeptide(L)'
;MEMVRAVASLGFGELYATPHQRSGMFMPAREAIDAAFAAVSADVAAQGPAVRLGLGAENFWDDVLHSRLRDRTIPVYGSGPAFLFEVHPQFMPTGLENELFQLRVAGLLPVMAHPERYAAIQRDVDLAERLGRHAVMMVDLGALDGAHGRAEMKTARKLVQEGLAHAAATDIHRPDDQKGIGAGMAWIRKQRGAEVLELMLAENTRRLLAGEMPDPPQA
;
A
#
# COMPACT_ATOMS: atom_id res chain seq x y z
N MET A 1 -6.74 -18.60 3.28
CA MET A 1 -7.50 -18.55 4.56
C MET A 1 -6.63 -18.19 5.78
N GLU A 2 -5.44 -18.80 5.95
CA GLU A 2 -4.58 -18.51 7.13
C GLU A 2 -4.16 -17.05 7.23
N MET A 3 -3.70 -16.43 6.13
CA MET A 3 -3.37 -15.00 6.12
C MET A 3 -4.57 -14.10 6.47
N VAL A 4 -5.76 -14.40 5.94
CA VAL A 4 -6.98 -13.65 6.27
C VAL A 4 -7.27 -13.70 7.78
N ARG A 5 -7.15 -14.90 8.39
CA ARG A 5 -7.32 -15.05 9.83
C ARG A 5 -6.24 -14.32 10.63
N ALA A 6 -4.99 -14.37 10.16
CA ALA A 6 -3.86 -13.69 10.79
C ALA A 6 -4.10 -12.17 10.84
N VAL A 7 -4.49 -11.57 9.71
CA VAL A 7 -4.75 -10.12 9.65
C VAL A 7 -6.01 -9.73 10.42
N ALA A 8 -7.08 -10.53 10.32
CA ALA A 8 -8.31 -10.31 11.08
C ALA A 8 -8.08 -10.31 12.60
N SER A 9 -7.18 -11.18 13.10
CA SER A 9 -6.85 -11.24 14.54
C SER A 9 -6.10 -10.00 15.05
N LEU A 10 -5.53 -9.19 14.14
CA LEU A 10 -4.95 -7.88 14.45
C LEU A 10 -5.99 -6.74 14.49
N GLY A 11 -7.26 -7.06 14.19
CA GLY A 11 -8.36 -6.10 14.21
C GLY A 11 -8.75 -5.50 12.86
N PHE A 12 -8.17 -5.96 11.76
CA PHE A 12 -8.57 -5.49 10.43
C PHE A 12 -9.91 -6.10 10.02
N GLY A 13 -10.87 -5.24 9.69
CA GLY A 13 -12.22 -5.62 9.25
C GLY A 13 -12.41 -5.56 7.72
N GLU A 14 -11.43 -5.05 6.99
CA GLU A 14 -11.45 -4.95 5.53
C GLU A 14 -10.05 -5.19 4.96
N LEU A 15 -9.94 -6.04 3.94
CA LEU A 15 -8.69 -6.46 3.33
C LEU A 15 -8.77 -6.36 1.82
N TYR A 16 -7.77 -5.76 1.21
CA TYR A 16 -7.62 -5.73 -0.25
C TYR A 16 -6.49 -6.66 -0.69
N ALA A 17 -6.81 -7.64 -1.53
CA ALA A 17 -5.79 -8.42 -2.23
C ALA A 17 -5.20 -7.58 -3.37
N THR A 18 -3.88 -7.46 -3.41
CA THR A 18 -3.17 -6.63 -4.40
C THR A 18 -2.10 -7.46 -5.12
N PRO A 19 -2.49 -8.44 -5.96
CA PRO A 19 -1.51 -9.27 -6.66
C PRO A 19 -0.58 -8.42 -7.51
N HIS A 20 0.70 -8.77 -7.51
CA HIS A 20 1.71 -8.10 -8.33
C HIS A 20 1.36 -8.13 -9.81
N GLN A 21 1.62 -7.00 -10.49
CA GLN A 21 1.48 -6.80 -11.93
C GLN A 21 2.80 -6.23 -12.46
N ARG A 22 3.76 -7.11 -12.76
CA ARG A 22 5.10 -6.74 -13.21
C ARG A 22 5.46 -7.50 -14.47
N SER A 23 5.74 -6.78 -15.56
CA SER A 23 6.14 -7.37 -16.84
C SER A 23 7.34 -8.29 -16.69
N GLY A 24 7.27 -9.46 -17.35
CA GLY A 24 8.36 -10.45 -17.34
C GLY A 24 8.52 -11.26 -16.05
N MET A 25 7.76 -10.96 -14.99
CA MET A 25 7.84 -11.68 -13.70
C MET A 25 6.47 -12.15 -13.19
N PHE A 26 5.54 -11.23 -12.98
CA PHE A 26 4.24 -11.49 -12.38
C PHE A 26 3.14 -10.84 -13.22
N MET A 27 2.64 -11.57 -14.22
CA MET A 27 1.58 -11.12 -15.12
C MET A 27 0.47 -12.19 -15.23
N PRO A 28 -0.21 -12.52 -14.12
CA PRO A 28 -1.33 -13.44 -14.18
C PRO A 28 -2.45 -12.83 -15.05
N ALA A 29 -3.15 -13.69 -15.80
CA ALA A 29 -4.32 -13.27 -16.54
C ALA A 29 -5.43 -12.76 -15.59
N ARG A 30 -6.19 -11.78 -16.03
CA ARG A 30 -7.26 -11.17 -15.21
C ARG A 30 -8.26 -12.22 -14.73
N GLU A 31 -8.64 -13.15 -15.60
CA GLU A 31 -9.57 -14.23 -15.29
C GLU A 31 -9.06 -15.16 -14.19
N ALA A 32 -7.74 -15.40 -14.16
CA ALA A 32 -7.12 -16.22 -13.11
C ALA A 32 -7.14 -15.51 -11.75
N ILE A 33 -6.91 -14.18 -11.74
CA ILE A 33 -7.01 -13.35 -10.52
C ILE A 33 -8.45 -13.36 -10.02
N ASP A 34 -9.43 -13.11 -10.89
CA ASP A 34 -10.85 -13.04 -10.54
C ASP A 34 -11.36 -14.40 -10.01
N ALA A 35 -10.97 -15.52 -10.64
CA ALA A 35 -11.30 -16.85 -10.17
C ALA A 35 -10.71 -17.16 -8.80
N ALA A 36 -9.43 -16.84 -8.57
CA ALA A 36 -8.78 -17.03 -7.28
C ALA A 36 -9.40 -16.16 -6.18
N PHE A 37 -9.70 -14.89 -6.49
CA PHE A 37 -10.36 -13.99 -5.56
C PHE A 37 -11.77 -14.45 -5.20
N ALA A 38 -12.56 -14.92 -6.18
CA ALA A 38 -13.89 -15.46 -5.95
C ALA A 38 -13.87 -16.71 -5.05
N ALA A 39 -12.90 -17.62 -5.27
CA ALA A 39 -12.74 -18.81 -4.44
C ALA A 39 -12.41 -18.44 -2.98
N VAL A 40 -11.43 -17.55 -2.76
CA VAL A 40 -11.09 -17.09 -1.40
C VAL A 40 -12.25 -16.36 -0.74
N SER A 41 -12.98 -15.53 -1.49
CA SER A 41 -14.16 -14.79 -0.98
C SER A 41 -15.28 -15.74 -0.54
N ALA A 42 -15.53 -16.82 -1.32
CA ALA A 42 -16.49 -17.85 -0.94
C ALA A 42 -16.08 -18.59 0.34
N ASP A 43 -14.79 -18.94 0.47
CA ASP A 43 -14.27 -19.58 1.68
C ASP A 43 -14.39 -18.67 2.91
N VAL A 44 -14.08 -17.37 2.76
CA VAL A 44 -14.22 -16.39 3.85
C VAL A 44 -15.68 -16.26 4.26
N ALA A 45 -16.61 -16.18 3.30
CA ALA A 45 -18.04 -16.09 3.58
C ALA A 45 -18.58 -17.33 4.29
N ALA A 46 -18.08 -18.54 3.92
CA ALA A 46 -18.56 -19.80 4.49
C ALA A 46 -18.01 -20.10 5.88
N GLN A 47 -16.75 -19.78 6.17
CA GLN A 47 -16.06 -20.23 7.40
C GLN A 47 -14.94 -19.29 7.87
N GLY A 48 -14.85 -18.12 7.31
CA GLY A 48 -13.81 -17.12 7.64
C GLY A 48 -14.20 -16.21 8.79
N PRO A 49 -13.26 -15.32 9.17
CA PRO A 49 -13.57 -14.22 10.07
C PRO A 49 -14.51 -13.22 9.39
N ALA A 50 -15.18 -12.38 10.20
CA ALA A 50 -16.06 -11.32 9.70
C ALA A 50 -15.25 -10.14 9.13
N VAL A 51 -14.69 -10.35 7.93
CA VAL A 51 -13.93 -9.32 7.18
C VAL A 51 -14.52 -9.14 5.79
N ARG A 52 -14.45 -7.92 5.26
CA ARG A 52 -14.73 -7.63 3.87
C ARG A 52 -13.46 -7.82 3.03
N LEU A 53 -13.61 -8.44 1.88
CA LEU A 53 -12.52 -8.59 0.92
C LEU A 53 -12.75 -7.67 -0.27
N GLY A 54 -11.70 -6.98 -0.68
CA GLY A 54 -11.61 -6.21 -1.91
C GLY A 54 -10.47 -6.68 -2.79
N LEU A 55 -10.50 -6.28 -4.04
CA LEU A 55 -9.46 -6.58 -5.03
C LEU A 55 -8.87 -5.28 -5.57
N GLY A 56 -7.56 -5.23 -5.67
CA GLY A 56 -6.77 -4.25 -6.37
C GLY A 56 -5.67 -4.94 -7.16
N ALA A 57 -4.56 -4.25 -7.35
CA ALA A 57 -3.31 -4.83 -7.85
C ALA A 57 -2.14 -3.95 -7.41
N GLU A 58 -0.98 -4.53 -7.18
CA GLU A 58 0.26 -3.80 -7.06
C GLU A 58 0.93 -3.72 -8.43
N ASN A 59 0.83 -2.54 -9.03
CA ASN A 59 1.30 -2.30 -10.39
C ASN A 59 2.75 -1.85 -10.37
N PHE A 60 3.63 -2.56 -11.06
CA PHE A 60 5.01 -2.11 -11.23
C PHE A 60 5.07 -0.95 -12.23
N TRP A 61 5.90 0.05 -11.95
CA TRP A 61 6.06 1.24 -12.80
C TRP A 61 6.86 0.90 -14.05
N ASP A 62 6.19 0.35 -15.06
CA ASP A 62 6.74 -0.11 -16.34
C ASP A 62 5.85 0.25 -17.53
N ASP A 63 6.22 -0.21 -18.72
CA ASP A 63 5.48 0.05 -19.95
C ASP A 63 4.04 -0.51 -19.92
N VAL A 64 3.80 -1.60 -19.16
CA VAL A 64 2.47 -2.19 -19.00
C VAL A 64 1.58 -1.26 -18.20
N LEU A 65 2.09 -0.72 -17.07
CA LEU A 65 1.36 0.28 -16.28
C LEU A 65 1.04 1.50 -17.16
N HIS A 66 2.01 2.04 -17.90
CA HIS A 66 1.79 3.21 -18.75
C HIS A 66 0.77 2.93 -19.87
N SER A 67 0.77 1.72 -20.46
CA SER A 67 -0.27 1.34 -21.43
C SER A 67 -1.65 1.34 -20.78
N ARG A 68 -1.79 0.70 -19.61
CA ARG A 68 -3.06 0.62 -18.89
C ARG A 68 -3.58 1.99 -18.45
N LEU A 69 -2.69 2.92 -18.08
CA LEU A 69 -3.06 4.29 -17.77
C LEU A 69 -3.62 5.02 -18.99
N ARG A 70 -2.98 4.90 -20.16
CA ARG A 70 -3.48 5.48 -21.43
C ARG A 70 -4.84 4.90 -21.83
N ASP A 71 -4.99 3.57 -21.70
CA ASP A 71 -6.19 2.82 -22.09
C ASP A 71 -7.31 2.88 -21.04
N ARG A 72 -7.04 3.49 -19.87
CA ARG A 72 -7.93 3.54 -18.70
C ARG A 72 -8.36 2.17 -18.19
N THR A 73 -7.42 1.22 -18.24
CA THR A 73 -7.65 -0.18 -17.80
C THR A 73 -6.77 -0.56 -16.60
N ILE A 74 -6.15 0.44 -15.96
CA ILE A 74 -5.32 0.19 -14.76
C ILE A 74 -6.17 -0.46 -13.66
N PRO A 75 -5.70 -1.57 -13.04
CA PRO A 75 -6.35 -2.11 -11.87
C PRO A 75 -6.32 -1.13 -10.70
N VAL A 76 -7.48 -0.82 -10.17
CA VAL A 76 -7.69 0.11 -9.04
C VAL A 76 -8.18 -0.65 -7.82
N TYR A 77 -8.21 -0.02 -6.65
CA TYR A 77 -8.86 -0.57 -5.48
C TYR A 77 -10.38 -0.57 -5.65
N GLY A 78 -10.97 -1.75 -5.72
CA GLY A 78 -12.41 -1.89 -5.92
C GLY A 78 -12.89 -1.19 -7.20
N SER A 79 -13.73 -0.18 -7.05
CA SER A 79 -14.27 0.64 -8.14
C SER A 79 -13.87 2.12 -8.06
N GLY A 80 -13.01 2.46 -7.09
CA GLY A 80 -12.51 3.83 -6.89
C GLY A 80 -11.43 4.22 -7.89
N PRO A 81 -10.93 5.47 -7.83
CA PRO A 81 -9.85 5.93 -8.69
C PRO A 81 -8.45 5.66 -8.13
N ALA A 82 -8.34 5.09 -6.93
CA ALA A 82 -7.05 4.82 -6.30
C ALA A 82 -6.41 3.55 -6.84
N PHE A 83 -5.13 3.61 -7.17
CA PHE A 83 -4.35 2.45 -7.61
C PHE A 83 -3.00 2.39 -6.89
N LEU A 84 -2.61 1.18 -6.50
CA LEU A 84 -1.31 0.92 -5.88
C LEU A 84 -0.25 0.74 -6.95
N PHE A 85 0.91 1.36 -6.73
CA PHE A 85 2.08 1.16 -7.58
C PHE A 85 3.36 1.04 -6.78
N GLU A 86 4.31 0.30 -7.33
CA GLU A 86 5.68 0.20 -6.87
C GLU A 86 6.67 0.60 -7.98
N VAL A 87 7.87 1.04 -7.60
CA VAL A 87 8.97 1.33 -8.51
C VAL A 87 10.15 0.40 -8.24
N HIS A 88 11.17 0.44 -9.09
CA HIS A 88 12.36 -0.36 -8.82
C HIS A 88 13.08 0.13 -7.55
N PRO A 89 13.45 -0.75 -6.60
CA PRO A 89 14.03 -0.34 -5.31
C PRO A 89 15.27 0.54 -5.42
N GLN A 90 16.10 0.34 -6.45
CA GLN A 90 17.35 1.09 -6.66
C GLN A 90 17.21 2.28 -7.63
N PHE A 91 16.16 2.33 -8.44
CA PHE A 91 16.01 3.33 -9.51
C PHE A 91 14.67 4.04 -9.42
N MET A 92 14.69 5.31 -9.04
CA MET A 92 13.51 6.16 -9.09
C MET A 92 13.32 6.66 -10.53
N PRO A 93 12.12 6.51 -11.11
CA PRO A 93 11.85 7.01 -12.47
C PRO A 93 12.09 8.52 -12.56
N THR A 94 12.77 8.95 -13.63
CA THR A 94 12.96 10.37 -13.90
C THR A 94 11.61 11.03 -14.21
N GLY A 95 11.32 12.15 -13.58
CA GLY A 95 10.06 12.88 -13.81
C GLY A 95 8.84 12.30 -13.08
N LEU A 96 9.02 11.29 -12.22
CA LEU A 96 7.92 10.65 -11.48
C LEU A 96 6.99 11.67 -10.79
N GLU A 97 7.52 12.70 -10.15
CA GLU A 97 6.73 13.73 -9.48
C GLU A 97 5.74 14.42 -10.44
N ASN A 98 6.22 14.79 -11.63
CA ASN A 98 5.37 15.40 -12.66
C ASN A 98 4.32 14.40 -13.20
N GLU A 99 4.69 13.14 -13.41
CA GLU A 99 3.73 12.12 -13.86
C GLU A 99 2.64 11.89 -12.82
N LEU A 100 2.99 11.79 -11.54
CA LEU A 100 2.01 11.68 -10.45
C LEU A 100 1.06 12.88 -10.40
N PHE A 101 1.57 14.10 -10.59
CA PHE A 101 0.74 15.30 -10.71
C PHE A 101 -0.25 15.17 -11.88
N GLN A 102 0.21 14.76 -13.07
CA GLN A 102 -0.67 14.58 -14.24
C GLN A 102 -1.76 13.52 -14.00
N LEU A 103 -1.42 12.42 -13.31
CA LEU A 103 -2.39 11.40 -12.93
C LEU A 103 -3.46 11.96 -11.98
N ARG A 104 -3.06 12.80 -11.03
CA ARG A 104 -4.02 13.52 -10.14
C ARG A 104 -4.94 14.43 -10.94
N VAL A 105 -4.41 15.18 -11.89
CA VAL A 105 -5.22 16.05 -12.79
C VAL A 105 -6.18 15.20 -13.64
N ALA A 106 -5.79 14.00 -14.02
CA ALA A 106 -6.62 13.04 -14.75
C ALA A 106 -7.69 12.34 -13.88
N GLY A 107 -7.76 12.66 -12.57
CA GLY A 107 -8.74 12.11 -11.63
C GLY A 107 -8.36 10.76 -11.02
N LEU A 108 -7.12 10.30 -11.19
CA LEU A 108 -6.60 9.10 -10.53
C LEU A 108 -5.92 9.47 -9.21
N LEU A 109 -5.92 8.54 -8.26
CA LEU A 109 -5.20 8.67 -7.00
C LEU A 109 -4.08 7.63 -6.92
N PRO A 110 -2.82 8.00 -7.26
CA PRO A 110 -1.69 7.11 -7.10
C PRO A 110 -1.42 6.83 -5.61
N VAL A 111 -1.14 5.58 -5.27
CA VAL A 111 -0.73 5.13 -3.94
C VAL A 111 0.63 4.45 -4.09
N MET A 112 1.68 5.04 -3.52
CA MET A 112 3.03 4.47 -3.55
C MET A 112 3.16 3.43 -2.44
N ALA A 113 3.38 2.18 -2.83
CA ALA A 113 3.64 1.09 -1.91
C ALA A 113 5.01 1.24 -1.26
N HIS A 114 5.11 0.90 0.01
CA HIS A 114 6.35 0.74 0.80
C HIS A 114 7.48 1.73 0.42
N PRO A 115 7.25 3.07 0.53
CA PRO A 115 8.23 4.09 0.14
C PRO A 115 9.58 3.94 0.85
N GLU A 116 9.61 3.31 2.01
CA GLU A 116 10.81 3.01 2.77
C GLU A 116 11.78 2.04 2.08
N ARG A 117 11.31 1.28 1.08
CA ARG A 117 12.16 0.32 0.33
C ARG A 117 12.96 0.97 -0.80
N TYR A 118 12.71 2.24 -1.12
CA TYR A 118 13.37 2.89 -2.27
C TYR A 118 14.64 3.61 -1.84
N ALA A 119 15.78 3.22 -2.44
CA ALA A 119 17.09 3.79 -2.14
C ALA A 119 17.16 5.31 -2.30
N ALA A 120 16.34 5.89 -3.19
CA ALA A 120 16.25 7.34 -3.35
C ALA A 120 15.65 8.00 -2.10
N ILE A 121 14.55 7.46 -1.55
CA ILE A 121 13.89 7.96 -0.34
C ILE A 121 14.74 7.66 0.91
N GLN A 122 15.44 6.52 0.94
CA GLN A 122 16.36 6.20 2.05
C GLN A 122 17.51 7.22 2.15
N ARG A 123 17.98 7.76 1.01
CA ARG A 123 19.02 8.78 0.97
C ARG A 123 18.50 10.20 1.23
N ASP A 124 17.32 10.50 0.73
CA ASP A 124 16.67 11.82 0.79
C ASP A 124 15.17 11.64 1.10
N VAL A 125 14.83 11.75 2.37
CA VAL A 125 13.45 11.58 2.83
C VAL A 125 12.52 12.71 2.35
N ASP A 126 13.07 13.89 2.04
CA ASP A 126 12.30 15.02 1.50
C ASP A 126 11.72 14.70 0.11
N LEU A 127 12.29 13.68 -0.56
CA LEU A 127 11.68 13.14 -1.78
C LEU A 127 10.29 12.56 -1.51
N ALA A 128 10.09 11.89 -0.36
CA ALA A 128 8.76 11.39 0.00
C ALA A 128 7.78 12.52 0.25
N GLU A 129 8.19 13.64 0.82
CA GLU A 129 7.34 14.84 0.97
C GLU A 129 6.92 15.39 -0.40
N ARG A 130 7.88 15.54 -1.34
CA ARG A 130 7.57 16.03 -2.70
C ARG A 130 6.60 15.12 -3.43
N LEU A 131 6.89 13.80 -3.45
CA LEU A 131 5.99 12.82 -4.08
C LEU A 131 4.64 12.75 -3.37
N GLY A 132 4.64 12.90 -2.05
CA GLY A 132 3.45 12.88 -1.19
C GLY A 132 2.44 14.00 -1.45
N ARG A 133 2.83 15.04 -2.19
CA ARG A 133 1.89 16.07 -2.68
C ARG A 133 0.95 15.52 -3.77
N HIS A 134 1.34 14.45 -4.44
CA HIS A 134 0.62 13.91 -5.59
C HIS A 134 0.28 12.43 -5.48
N ALA A 135 0.84 11.71 -4.51
CA ALA A 135 0.56 10.30 -4.24
C ALA A 135 0.44 10.03 -2.75
N VAL A 136 -0.38 9.06 -2.38
CA VAL A 136 -0.45 8.56 -1.00
C VAL A 136 0.83 7.76 -0.72
N MET A 137 1.59 8.15 0.30
CA MET A 137 2.73 7.38 0.80
C MET A 137 2.22 6.32 1.78
N MET A 138 2.26 5.04 1.42
CA MET A 138 1.74 3.93 2.21
C MET A 138 2.90 3.05 2.72
N VAL A 139 3.26 3.20 3.99
CA VAL A 139 4.35 2.41 4.59
C VAL A 139 3.92 0.99 4.93
N ASP A 140 4.87 0.05 4.88
CA ASP A 140 4.69 -1.32 5.35
C ASP A 140 4.86 -1.38 6.89
N LEU A 141 3.85 -1.94 7.56
CA LEU A 141 3.86 -2.13 9.01
C LEU A 141 4.99 -3.06 9.47
N GLY A 142 5.29 -4.11 8.70
CA GLY A 142 6.38 -5.04 9.01
C GLY A 142 7.75 -4.36 8.92
N ALA A 143 7.92 -3.38 8.04
CA ALA A 143 9.16 -2.63 7.92
C ALA A 143 9.48 -1.86 9.20
N LEU A 144 8.48 -1.38 9.94
CA LEU A 144 8.66 -0.69 11.22
C LEU A 144 9.31 -1.59 12.29
N ASP A 145 9.16 -2.91 12.19
CA ASP A 145 9.80 -3.90 13.07
C ASP A 145 11.06 -4.52 12.47
N GLY A 146 11.43 -4.14 11.26
CA GLY A 146 12.67 -4.57 10.61
C GLY A 146 12.55 -5.81 9.73
N ALA A 147 11.33 -6.19 9.30
CA ALA A 147 11.08 -7.36 8.45
C ALA A 147 11.90 -7.35 7.14
N HIS A 148 12.23 -6.17 6.61
CA HIS A 148 12.95 -6.02 5.35
C HIS A 148 14.40 -5.53 5.50
N GLY A 149 14.83 -5.26 6.74
CA GLY A 149 16.17 -4.80 7.01
C GLY A 149 16.24 -3.49 7.79
N ARG A 150 17.48 -3.12 8.15
CA ARG A 150 17.72 -1.97 9.03
C ARG A 150 17.50 -0.63 8.33
N ALA A 151 17.81 -0.54 7.04
CA ALA A 151 17.64 0.69 6.26
C ALA A 151 16.16 1.00 6.09
N GLU A 152 15.37 0.00 5.69
CA GLU A 152 13.92 0.06 5.53
C GLU A 152 13.25 0.45 6.86
N MET A 153 13.62 -0.21 7.96
CA MET A 153 13.10 0.10 9.29
C MET A 153 13.38 1.55 9.68
N LYS A 154 14.61 2.02 9.49
CA LYS A 154 14.99 3.40 9.83
C LYS A 154 14.17 4.40 9.01
N THR A 155 14.00 4.13 7.71
CA THR A 155 13.27 5.01 6.79
C THR A 155 11.78 4.99 7.08
N ALA A 156 11.16 3.81 7.27
CA ALA A 156 9.74 3.69 7.63
C ALA A 156 9.44 4.48 8.92
N ARG A 157 10.26 4.29 9.94
CA ARG A 157 10.12 5.02 11.21
C ARG A 157 10.25 6.53 11.03
N LYS A 158 11.20 6.99 10.22
CA LYS A 158 11.38 8.41 9.92
C LYS A 158 10.17 8.98 9.18
N LEU A 159 9.67 8.30 8.15
CA LEU A 159 8.47 8.71 7.41
C LEU A 159 7.25 8.89 8.32
N VAL A 160 7.04 7.96 9.26
CA VAL A 160 5.95 8.05 10.24
C VAL A 160 6.19 9.16 11.27
N GLN A 161 7.41 9.32 11.78
CA GLN A 161 7.75 10.34 12.79
C GLN A 161 7.63 11.76 12.25
N GLU A 162 8.03 11.97 11.00
CA GLU A 162 8.01 13.28 10.34
C GLU A 162 6.65 13.60 9.65
N GLY A 163 5.65 12.70 9.81
CA GLY A 163 4.33 12.91 9.20
C GLY A 163 4.35 12.89 7.68
N LEU A 164 5.22 12.09 7.07
CA LEU A 164 5.34 11.96 5.62
C LEU A 164 4.62 10.72 5.07
N ALA A 165 4.25 9.79 5.95
CA ALA A 165 3.44 8.61 5.61
C ALA A 165 1.95 8.93 5.81
N HIS A 166 1.16 8.81 4.76
CA HIS A 166 -0.29 9.06 4.79
C HIS A 166 -1.06 7.88 5.36
N ALA A 167 -0.65 6.67 5.02
CA ALA A 167 -1.31 5.43 5.41
C ALA A 167 -0.28 4.34 5.70
N ALA A 168 -0.74 3.25 6.30
CA ALA A 168 0.05 2.05 6.50
C ALA A 168 -0.72 0.81 6.02
N ALA A 169 0.01 -0.19 5.53
CA ALA A 169 -0.55 -1.45 5.07
C ALA A 169 0.22 -2.63 5.68
N THR A 170 -0.35 -3.81 5.56
CA THR A 170 0.27 -5.03 6.11
C THR A 170 1.33 -5.62 5.20
N ASP A 171 1.18 -5.47 3.89
CA ASP A 171 2.00 -6.13 2.86
C ASP A 171 2.27 -7.63 3.18
N ILE A 172 1.24 -8.31 3.72
CA ILE A 172 1.35 -9.67 4.23
C ILE A 172 1.48 -10.67 3.09
N HIS A 173 2.54 -11.48 3.15
CA HIS A 173 2.80 -12.56 2.19
C HIS A 173 2.73 -13.94 2.83
N ARG A 174 2.87 -14.03 4.15
CA ARG A 174 2.86 -15.28 4.94
C ARG A 174 2.12 -15.07 6.26
N PRO A 175 1.47 -16.10 6.81
CA PRO A 175 0.82 -15.98 8.10
C PRO A 175 1.74 -15.51 9.23
N ASP A 176 3.01 -15.89 9.20
CA ASP A 176 4.01 -15.52 10.22
C ASP A 176 4.37 -14.02 10.22
N ASP A 177 4.13 -13.30 9.13
CA ASP A 177 4.36 -11.86 9.03
C ASP A 177 3.47 -11.09 10.03
N GLN A 178 2.38 -11.70 10.51
CA GLN A 178 1.49 -11.16 11.52
C GLN A 178 2.23 -10.58 12.74
N LYS A 179 3.31 -11.22 13.18
CA LYS A 179 4.08 -10.76 14.35
C LYS A 179 4.73 -9.41 14.11
N GLY A 180 5.41 -9.26 12.96
CA GLY A 180 6.04 -8.00 12.55
C GLY A 180 5.03 -6.89 12.32
N ILE A 181 3.89 -7.21 11.69
CA ILE A 181 2.78 -6.28 11.48
C ILE A 181 2.25 -5.77 12.84
N GLY A 182 1.95 -6.66 13.78
CA GLY A 182 1.50 -6.30 15.12
C GLY A 182 2.52 -5.47 15.89
N ALA A 183 3.81 -5.78 15.76
CA ALA A 183 4.89 -5.00 16.36
C ALA A 183 5.00 -3.60 15.74
N GLY A 184 4.83 -3.46 14.42
CA GLY A 184 4.77 -2.17 13.73
C GLY A 184 3.60 -1.31 14.19
N MET A 185 2.40 -1.89 14.32
CA MET A 185 1.23 -1.20 14.88
C MET A 185 1.50 -0.73 16.32
N ALA A 186 2.08 -1.58 17.16
CA ALA A 186 2.44 -1.23 18.54
C ALA A 186 3.48 -0.11 18.58
N TRP A 187 4.44 -0.10 17.64
CA TRP A 187 5.43 0.95 17.52
C TRP A 187 4.79 2.31 17.18
N ILE A 188 3.88 2.37 16.18
CA ILE A 188 3.16 3.62 15.85
C ILE A 188 2.37 4.10 17.06
N ARG A 189 1.60 3.23 17.70
CA ARG A 189 0.82 3.58 18.88
C ARG A 189 1.69 4.14 20.01
N LYS A 190 2.86 3.57 20.23
CA LYS A 190 3.80 4.02 21.27
C LYS A 190 4.45 5.37 20.94
N GLN A 191 4.81 5.60 19.67
CA GLN A 191 5.58 6.78 19.26
C GLN A 191 4.70 7.99 18.89
N ARG A 192 3.51 7.72 18.34
CA ARG A 192 2.66 8.75 17.75
C ARG A 192 1.24 8.78 18.35
N GLY A 193 0.89 7.80 19.18
CA GLY A 193 -0.42 7.68 19.79
C GLY A 193 -1.38 6.77 19.02
N ALA A 194 -2.47 6.40 19.71
CA ALA A 194 -3.50 5.53 19.13
C ALA A 194 -4.28 6.23 18.01
N GLU A 195 -4.47 7.54 18.12
CA GLU A 195 -5.20 8.34 17.13
C GLU A 195 -4.48 8.37 15.78
N VAL A 196 -3.14 8.49 15.78
CA VAL A 196 -2.34 8.43 14.55
C VAL A 196 -2.40 7.04 13.92
N LEU A 197 -2.36 5.98 14.72
CA LEU A 197 -2.52 4.62 14.22
C LEU A 197 -3.89 4.44 13.54
N GLU A 198 -4.96 4.89 14.19
CA GLU A 198 -6.33 4.83 13.65
C GLU A 198 -6.46 5.67 12.36
N LEU A 199 -5.90 6.88 12.35
CA LEU A 199 -5.88 7.75 11.18
C LEU A 199 -5.21 7.05 9.98
N MET A 200 -4.02 6.44 10.18
CA MET A 200 -3.26 5.80 9.10
C MET A 200 -3.89 4.49 8.61
N LEU A 201 -4.52 3.72 9.49
CA LEU A 201 -5.05 2.39 9.14
C LEU A 201 -6.52 2.42 8.72
N ALA A 202 -7.33 3.32 9.25
CA ALA A 202 -8.76 3.34 8.99
C ALA A 202 -9.20 4.58 8.23
N GLU A 203 -9.04 5.77 8.79
CA GLU A 203 -9.61 7.00 8.22
C GLU A 203 -8.96 7.35 6.87
N ASN A 204 -7.62 7.40 6.80
CA ASN A 204 -6.92 7.70 5.57
C ASN A 204 -7.08 6.60 4.52
N THR A 205 -7.15 5.32 4.95
CA THR A 205 -7.45 4.21 4.05
C THR A 205 -8.87 4.35 3.47
N ARG A 206 -9.85 4.70 4.27
CA ARG A 206 -11.23 4.95 3.80
C ARG A 206 -11.28 6.11 2.79
N ARG A 207 -10.57 7.20 3.06
CA ARG A 207 -10.48 8.37 2.15
C ARG A 207 -9.83 7.98 0.82
N LEU A 208 -8.69 7.30 0.85
CA LEU A 208 -8.03 6.88 -0.40
C LEU A 208 -8.91 5.93 -1.24
N LEU A 209 -9.65 5.01 -0.60
CA LEU A 209 -10.58 4.13 -1.32
C LEU A 209 -11.75 4.91 -1.95
N ALA A 210 -12.16 6.02 -1.34
CA ALA A 210 -13.13 6.95 -1.91
C ALA A 210 -12.53 7.88 -3.00
N GLY A 211 -11.22 7.82 -3.24
CA GLY A 211 -10.52 8.68 -4.21
C GLY A 211 -10.11 10.04 -3.68
N GLU A 212 -10.23 10.24 -2.39
CA GLU A 212 -9.81 11.46 -1.71
C GLU A 212 -8.34 11.35 -1.30
N MET A 213 -7.55 12.39 -1.60
CA MET A 213 -6.19 12.48 -1.07
C MET A 213 -6.25 12.69 0.44
N PRO A 214 -5.76 11.74 1.26
CA PRO A 214 -5.72 11.94 2.69
C PRO A 214 -4.59 12.90 3.07
N ASP A 215 -4.75 13.59 4.19
CA ASP A 215 -3.66 14.35 4.78
C ASP A 215 -2.78 13.39 5.61
N PRO A 216 -1.45 13.53 5.57
CA PRO A 216 -0.59 12.74 6.45
C PRO A 216 -0.79 13.22 7.91
N PRO A 217 -0.55 12.35 8.91
CA PRO A 217 -0.56 12.76 10.30
C PRO A 217 0.43 13.90 10.52
N GLN A 218 0.03 14.93 11.24
CA GLN A 218 0.96 16.02 11.59
C GLN A 218 2.14 15.49 12.42
N ALA A 219 3.34 16.07 12.20
CA ALA A 219 4.59 15.64 12.84
C ALA A 219 4.56 15.75 14.37
#